data_4e09dbe65697fa4b741948e2e95397c2
#
_entry.id   4e09dbe65697fa4b741948e2e95397c2
#
_cell.length_a   1.000
_cell.length_b   1.000
_cell.length_c   1.000
_cell.angle_alpha   90.00
_cell.angle_beta   90.00
_cell.angle_gamma   90.00
#
_symmetry.space_group_name_H-M   'P 1'
#
loop_
_entity.id
_entity.type
_entity.pdbx_description
1 polymer ?
#
loop_
_entity_poly.entity_id
_entity_poly.type
_entity_poly.pdbx_seq_one_letter_code
_entity_poly.pdbx_strand_id
1 'polypeptide(L)'
;LMKIKDAETHKDETARKLGLDGGKEFAFFGLISGHAKDIPVKTPEERASLAKEVIGIVEERAVAEWTEREDVQKEMRREIKRLLRTKGCDEDELPSLVREMMELAQQWVKR
;
A
#
# COMPACT_ATOMS: atom_id res chain seq x y z
N LEU A 1 16.11 21.32 15.59
CA LEU A 1 14.69 21.38 15.95
C LEU A 1 13.82 21.78 14.78
N MET A 2 14.19 22.84 14.10
CA MET A 2 13.43 23.33 12.95
C MET A 2 13.38 22.30 11.82
N LYS A 3 14.49 21.60 11.60
CA LYS A 3 14.55 20.57 10.55
C LYS A 3 13.62 19.40 10.83
N ILE A 4 13.50 19.00 12.09
CA ILE A 4 12.62 17.90 12.47
C ILE A 4 11.16 18.27 12.24
N LYS A 5 10.79 19.47 12.65
CA LYS A 5 9.44 19.98 12.42
C LYS A 5 9.12 20.10 10.94
N ASP A 6 10.08 20.60 10.17
CA ASP A 6 9.90 20.75 8.74
C ASP A 6 9.68 19.40 8.07
N ALA A 7 10.41 18.38 8.49
CA ALA A 7 10.25 17.03 7.96
C ALA A 7 8.86 16.47 8.25
N GLU A 8 8.36 16.62 9.45
CA GLU A 8 7.03 16.17 9.83
C GLU A 8 5.94 16.94 9.08
N THR A 9 6.11 18.26 9.01
CA THR A 9 5.18 19.12 8.28
C THR A 9 5.13 18.74 6.80
N HIS A 10 6.28 18.46 6.21
CA HIS A 10 6.37 18.05 4.83
C HIS A 10 5.63 16.74 4.58
N LYS A 11 5.76 15.78 5.47
CA LYS A 11 5.05 14.50 5.39
C LYS A 11 3.54 14.71 5.42
N ASP A 12 3.07 15.54 6.35
CA ASP A 12 1.65 15.85 6.46
C ASP A 12 1.12 16.59 5.24
N GLU A 13 1.92 17.51 4.71
CA GLU A 13 1.55 18.25 3.51
C GLU A 13 1.41 17.31 2.31
N THR A 14 2.35 16.40 2.15
CA THR A 14 2.33 15.43 1.06
C THR A 14 1.08 14.57 1.16
N ALA A 15 0.79 14.06 2.35
CA ALA A 15 -0.39 13.23 2.57
C ALA A 15 -1.66 14.02 2.25
N ARG A 16 -1.76 15.26 2.68
CA ARG A 16 -2.94 16.10 2.44
C ARG A 16 -3.12 16.41 0.96
N LYS A 17 -2.04 16.75 0.27
CA LYS A 17 -2.08 17.05 -1.17
C LYS A 17 -2.59 15.87 -1.98
N LEU A 18 -2.21 14.67 -1.59
CA LEU A 18 -2.60 13.46 -2.29
C LEU A 18 -3.93 12.88 -1.79
N GLY A 19 -4.53 13.51 -0.78
CA GLY A 19 -5.77 13.02 -0.20
C GLY A 19 -5.59 11.73 0.57
N LEU A 20 -4.40 11.50 1.12
CA LEU A 20 -4.09 10.31 1.87
C LEU A 20 -4.33 10.50 3.36
N ASP A 21 -4.79 9.44 4.00
CA ASP A 21 -4.80 9.32 5.44
C ASP A 21 -3.33 9.29 5.91
N GLY A 22 -3.00 10.00 6.95
CA GLY A 22 -1.64 10.06 7.49
C GLY A 22 -1.14 8.75 8.10
N GLY A 23 -2.01 7.74 8.21
CA GLY A 23 -1.67 6.42 8.73
C GLY A 23 -1.45 5.39 7.63
N LYS A 24 -2.41 4.47 7.46
CA LYS A 24 -2.24 3.33 6.55
C LYS A 24 -2.08 3.72 5.08
N GLU A 25 -2.82 4.71 4.61
CA GLU A 25 -2.71 5.12 3.21
C GLU A 25 -1.32 5.68 2.91
N PHE A 26 -0.79 6.47 3.81
CA PHE A 26 0.56 7.00 3.66
C PHE A 26 1.61 5.90 3.75
N ALA A 27 1.40 4.90 4.62
CA ALA A 27 2.31 3.77 4.75
C ALA A 27 2.38 2.97 3.45
N PHE A 28 1.23 2.68 2.83
CA PHE A 28 1.19 1.99 1.54
C PHE A 28 1.78 2.83 0.42
N PHE A 29 1.52 4.13 0.43
CA PHE A 29 2.14 5.06 -0.51
C PHE A 29 3.67 5.01 -0.41
N GLY A 30 4.20 4.99 0.82
CA GLY A 30 5.63 4.91 1.05
C GLY A 30 6.24 3.61 0.52
N LEU A 31 5.55 2.49 0.72
CA LEU A 31 5.98 1.20 0.22
C LEU A 31 6.03 1.20 -1.30
N ILE A 32 4.98 1.68 -1.94
CA ILE A 32 4.90 1.77 -3.40
C ILE A 32 6.01 2.69 -3.94
N SER A 33 6.25 3.81 -3.28
CA SER A 33 7.30 4.75 -3.68
C SER A 33 8.69 4.10 -3.57
N GLY A 34 8.89 3.25 -2.58
CA GLY A 34 10.14 2.52 -2.42
C GLY A 34 10.40 1.50 -3.53
N HIS A 35 9.34 1.07 -4.21
CA HIS A 35 9.41 0.12 -5.32
C HIS A 35 9.12 0.78 -6.66
N ALA A 36 9.36 2.08 -6.78
CA ALA A 36 9.05 2.84 -8.00
C ALA A 36 9.78 2.31 -9.24
N LYS A 37 10.85 1.57 -9.07
CA LYS A 37 11.57 0.95 -10.18
C LYS A 37 10.81 -0.21 -10.78
N ASP A 38 10.04 -0.90 -9.96
CA ASP A 38 9.35 -2.14 -10.32
C ASP A 38 7.89 -1.90 -10.69
N ILE A 39 7.33 -0.80 -10.21
CA ILE A 39 5.93 -0.45 -10.46
C ILE A 39 5.89 0.77 -11.37
N PRO A 40 5.25 0.68 -12.54
CA PRO A 40 5.25 1.78 -13.51
C PRO A 40 4.25 2.88 -13.15
N VAL A 41 4.26 3.32 -11.91
CA VAL A 41 3.47 4.45 -11.41
C VAL A 41 4.44 5.58 -11.11
N LYS A 42 4.55 6.51 -12.03
CA LYS A 42 5.59 7.53 -12.00
C LYS A 42 5.22 8.79 -11.25
N THR A 43 3.94 9.11 -11.19
CA THR A 43 3.49 10.33 -10.51
C THR A 43 3.06 10.00 -9.08
N PRO A 44 3.19 10.96 -8.14
CA PRO A 44 2.68 10.75 -6.79
C PRO A 44 1.20 10.43 -6.74
N GLU A 45 0.43 11.03 -7.65
CA GLU A 45 -1.01 10.80 -7.72
C GLU A 45 -1.32 9.36 -8.10
N GLU A 46 -0.57 8.79 -9.05
CA GLU A 46 -0.73 7.40 -9.44
C GLU A 46 -0.38 6.45 -8.30
N ARG A 47 0.68 6.78 -7.56
CA ARG A 47 1.10 5.98 -6.40
C ARG A 47 0.07 6.04 -5.28
N ALA A 48 -0.51 7.22 -5.05
CA ALA A 48 -1.55 7.39 -4.05
C ALA A 48 -2.81 6.62 -4.44
N SER A 49 -3.17 6.67 -5.71
CA SER A 49 -4.33 5.93 -6.23
C SER A 49 -4.13 4.43 -6.04
N LEU A 50 -2.95 3.93 -6.37
CA LEU A 50 -2.64 2.51 -6.20
C LEU A 50 -2.69 2.10 -4.72
N ALA A 51 -2.17 2.94 -3.83
CA ALA A 51 -2.23 2.69 -2.40
C ALA A 51 -3.68 2.52 -1.92
N LYS A 52 -4.55 3.42 -2.36
CA LYS A 52 -5.97 3.35 -2.00
C LYS A 52 -6.64 2.10 -2.56
N GLU A 53 -6.30 1.71 -3.77
CA GLU A 53 -6.85 0.50 -4.39
C GLU A 53 -6.43 -0.76 -3.62
N VAL A 54 -5.16 -0.84 -3.22
CA VAL A 54 -4.67 -1.97 -2.44
C VAL A 54 -5.37 -2.04 -1.08
N ILE A 55 -5.47 -0.91 -0.41
CA ILE A 55 -6.16 -0.83 0.88
C ILE A 55 -7.63 -1.24 0.73
N GLY A 56 -8.27 -0.80 -0.34
CA GLY A 56 -9.66 -1.16 -0.63
C GLY A 56 -9.84 -2.66 -0.74
N ILE A 57 -8.93 -3.34 -1.42
CA ILE A 57 -8.95 -4.81 -1.54
C ILE A 57 -8.83 -5.46 -0.16
N VAL A 58 -7.87 -4.99 0.64
CA VAL A 58 -7.64 -5.55 1.96
C VAL A 58 -8.85 -5.35 2.86
N GLU A 59 -9.37 -4.14 2.91
CA GLU A 59 -10.50 -3.81 3.78
C GLU A 59 -11.78 -4.54 3.38
N GLU A 60 -12.00 -4.71 2.10
CA GLU A 60 -13.16 -5.45 1.60
C GLU A 60 -13.13 -6.91 2.01
N ARG A 61 -11.93 -7.52 2.04
CA ARG A 61 -11.75 -8.93 2.37
C ARG A 61 -11.48 -9.18 3.84
N ALA A 62 -11.10 -8.14 4.60
CA ALA A 62 -10.72 -8.30 6.01
C ALA A 62 -11.93 -8.60 6.88
N VAL A 63 -12.09 -9.85 7.26
CA VAL A 63 -13.10 -10.29 8.22
C VAL A 63 -12.43 -10.41 9.59
N ALA A 64 -13.22 -10.69 10.65
CA ALA A 64 -12.67 -10.88 11.98
C ALA A 64 -11.57 -11.93 11.97
N GLU A 65 -10.46 -11.60 12.62
CA GLU A 65 -9.29 -12.49 12.74
C GLU A 65 -8.69 -12.93 11.41
N TRP A 66 -8.81 -12.08 10.38
CA TRP A 66 -8.30 -12.42 9.05
C TRP A 66 -6.79 -12.68 9.04
N THR A 67 -6.05 -12.07 9.98
CA THR A 67 -4.60 -12.26 10.06
C THR A 67 -4.21 -13.68 10.44
N GLU A 68 -5.16 -14.47 10.95
CA GLU A 68 -4.97 -15.87 11.27
C GLU A 68 -5.67 -16.80 10.29
N ARG A 69 -6.32 -16.27 9.26
CA ARG A 69 -7.06 -17.04 8.28
C ARG A 69 -6.33 -17.06 6.94
N GLU A 70 -5.72 -18.18 6.64
CA GLU A 70 -4.96 -18.35 5.40
C GLU A 70 -5.81 -18.22 4.14
N ASP A 71 -7.04 -18.69 4.19
CA ASP A 71 -7.95 -18.61 3.04
C ASP A 71 -8.22 -17.16 2.66
N VAL A 72 -8.46 -16.30 3.64
CA VAL A 72 -8.68 -14.87 3.41
C VAL A 72 -7.41 -14.21 2.89
N GLN A 73 -6.27 -14.52 3.49
CA GLN A 73 -4.97 -13.98 3.07
C GLN A 73 -4.65 -14.39 1.63
N LYS A 74 -4.97 -15.61 1.27
CA LYS A 74 -4.76 -16.11 -0.09
C LYS A 74 -5.56 -15.31 -1.11
N GLU A 75 -6.81 -15.03 -0.80
CA GLU A 75 -7.67 -14.22 -1.66
C GLU A 75 -7.14 -12.80 -1.80
N MET A 76 -6.69 -12.20 -0.71
CA MET A 76 -6.10 -10.88 -0.73
C MET A 76 -4.86 -10.85 -1.63
N ARG A 77 -3.96 -11.81 -1.46
CA ARG A 77 -2.75 -11.90 -2.26
C ARG A 77 -3.07 -12.02 -3.74
N ARG A 78 -4.07 -12.83 -4.07
CA ARG A 78 -4.49 -13.02 -5.46
C ARG A 78 -4.99 -11.72 -6.07
N GLU A 79 -5.82 -11.00 -5.36
CA GLU A 79 -6.39 -9.75 -5.86
C GLU A 79 -5.36 -8.63 -5.97
N ILE A 80 -4.48 -8.53 -4.98
CA ILE A 80 -3.39 -7.55 -5.01
C ILE A 80 -2.47 -7.85 -6.20
N LYS A 81 -2.13 -9.11 -6.39
CA LYS A 81 -1.29 -9.55 -7.50
C LYS A 81 -1.91 -9.19 -8.85
N ARG A 82 -3.22 -9.44 -8.97
CA ARG A 82 -3.96 -9.10 -10.20
C ARG A 82 -3.94 -7.60 -10.45
N LEU A 83 -4.16 -6.81 -9.42
CA LEU A 83 -4.12 -5.35 -9.52
C LEU A 83 -2.75 -4.86 -9.99
N LEU A 84 -1.69 -5.34 -9.35
CA LEU A 84 -0.34 -4.95 -9.70
C LEU A 84 0.02 -5.36 -11.12
N ARG A 85 -0.42 -6.54 -11.54
CA ARG A 85 -0.21 -7.00 -12.91
C ARG A 85 -0.93 -6.10 -13.91
N THR A 86 -2.14 -5.69 -13.58
CA THR A 86 -2.92 -4.74 -14.40
C THR A 86 -2.20 -3.41 -14.54
N LYS A 87 -1.46 -2.99 -13.52
CA LYS A 87 -0.68 -1.75 -13.56
C LYS A 87 0.64 -1.91 -14.29
N GLY A 88 0.97 -3.11 -14.73
CA GLY A 88 2.19 -3.35 -15.50
C GLY A 88 3.42 -3.68 -14.68
N CYS A 89 3.25 -4.13 -13.45
CA CYS A 89 4.39 -4.52 -12.61
C CYS A 89 5.11 -5.73 -13.21
N ASP A 90 6.43 -5.77 -12.98
CA ASP A 90 7.26 -6.86 -13.41
C ASP A 90 6.86 -8.15 -12.68
N GLU A 91 6.60 -9.22 -13.43
CA GLU A 91 6.21 -10.52 -12.88
C GLU A 91 7.23 -11.04 -11.86
N ASP A 92 8.50 -10.79 -12.09
CA ASP A 92 9.56 -11.27 -11.20
C ASP A 92 9.51 -10.58 -9.82
N GLU A 93 8.97 -9.37 -9.76
CA GLU A 93 8.87 -8.60 -8.54
C GLU A 93 7.55 -8.78 -7.80
N LEU A 94 6.54 -9.33 -8.46
CA LEU A 94 5.20 -9.48 -7.89
C LEU A 94 5.18 -10.23 -6.56
N PRO A 95 5.85 -11.39 -6.41
CA PRO A 95 5.80 -12.11 -5.14
C PRO A 95 6.32 -11.29 -3.96
N SER A 96 7.42 -10.57 -4.17
CA SER A 96 8.01 -9.73 -3.11
C SER A 96 7.10 -8.58 -2.74
N LEU A 97 6.54 -7.90 -3.75
CA LEU A 97 5.63 -6.77 -3.54
C LEU A 97 4.39 -7.20 -2.78
N VAL A 98 3.77 -8.28 -3.22
CA VAL A 98 2.55 -8.80 -2.59
C VAL A 98 2.84 -9.17 -1.13
N ARG A 99 3.97 -9.81 -0.86
CA ARG A 99 4.35 -10.19 0.50
C ARG A 99 4.50 -8.96 1.40
N GLU A 100 5.20 -7.94 0.92
CA GLU A 100 5.40 -6.72 1.69
C GLU A 100 4.09 -5.99 1.94
N MET A 101 3.22 -5.96 0.94
CA MET A 101 1.89 -5.34 1.09
C MET A 101 1.04 -6.10 2.10
N MET A 102 1.12 -7.42 2.11
CA MET A 102 0.39 -8.24 3.09
C MET A 102 0.92 -8.03 4.51
N GLU A 103 2.23 -7.93 4.68
CA GLU A 103 2.84 -7.65 5.97
C GLU A 103 2.37 -6.29 6.51
N LEU A 104 2.36 -5.29 5.64
CA LEU A 104 1.91 -3.96 6.00
C LEU A 104 0.42 -3.96 6.34
N ALA A 105 -0.38 -4.68 5.57
CA ALA A 105 -1.82 -4.80 5.82
C ALA A 105 -2.09 -5.42 7.18
N GLN A 106 -1.32 -6.43 7.57
CA GLN A 106 -1.46 -7.07 8.87
C GLN A 106 -1.17 -6.12 10.02
N GLN A 107 -0.31 -5.14 9.79
CA GLN A 107 -0.01 -4.12 10.80
C GLN A 107 -1.10 -3.07 10.92
N TRP A 108 -1.71 -2.68 9.81
CA TRP A 108 -2.62 -1.55 9.78
C TRP A 108 -4.10 -1.91 9.76
N VAL A 109 -4.45 -3.08 9.27
CA VAL A 109 -5.86 -3.50 9.16
C VAL A 109 -6.05 -4.72 10.06
N LYS A 110 -6.36 -4.49 11.31
CA LYS A 110 -6.62 -5.54 12.29
C LYS A 110 -8.09 -5.57 12.64
N ARG A 111 -8.71 -6.71 12.46
CA ARG A 111 -10.13 -6.89 12.74
C ARG A 111 -10.42 -8.20 13.45
#